data_1fb8a6ae89dae488ca9d67949c81971b
#
_entry.id   1fb8a6ae89dae488ca9d67949c81971b
#
_cell.length_a   1.000
_cell.length_b   1.000
_cell.length_c   1.000
_cell.angle_alpha   90.00
_cell.angle_beta   90.00
_cell.angle_gamma   90.00
#
_symmetry.space_group_name_H-M   'P 1'
#
loop_
_entity.id
_entity.type
_entity.pdbx_description
1 polymer ?
#
loop_
_entity_poly.entity_id
_entity_poly.type
_entity_poly.pdbx_seq_one_letter_code
_entity_poly.pdbx_strand_id
1 'polypeptide(L)'
;MQLFAFGVNHQTAPLAVRERIAFNTDVLPVALRDLVDHEPVREAAIISTCNRTEVYCSTPEPSKAIRWLASYHKLKEAVLESCIYTLPRERAVQHAFRVASGLDSMVLGEAQILGQMKQAVRSAEAAGTLGLILHKLFQQTFSVAKLVRSQTEIGGASVSMAAAAVRLAERIFPSIAEQKVLLIGAGEMIELCATHFATQRPRTMTFTNRTFERAQELARRFEGGAQALNDLPDFIAHYDIVLTSTASPLPIIGKGLMERALKARRHRPVLMIDLAVPRDVEAEVSDLADVFLYSVDDLGTIVQEGRDQRLGAVSKAEAIIDAGVTDFMQWLGTREAVPMIRALRDQAERNRRHEVERALRRLNQGEAAADVLEQLSRSLTNKLLHPPTHALHHAQESDREQLVKLLERMYLIRGRE
;
A
#
# COMPACT_ATOMS: atom_id res chain seq x y z
N MET A 1 -20.33 -0.55 -4.86
CA MET A 1 -19.11 -0.04 -4.24
C MET A 1 -17.95 -0.80 -4.81
N GLN A 2 -16.89 -0.11 -5.19
CA GLN A 2 -15.78 -0.74 -5.88
C GLN A 2 -14.50 -0.58 -5.06
N LEU A 3 -13.78 -1.68 -4.82
CA LEU A 3 -12.42 -1.64 -4.30
C LEU A 3 -11.52 -0.99 -5.35
N PHE A 4 -10.72 -0.03 -4.92
CA PHE A 4 -9.89 0.77 -5.79
C PHE A 4 -8.58 1.14 -5.08
N ALA A 5 -7.47 1.10 -5.79
CA ALA A 5 -6.21 1.64 -5.32
C ALA A 5 -5.65 2.63 -6.36
N PHE A 6 -5.03 3.67 -5.89
CA PHE A 6 -4.34 4.64 -6.73
C PHE A 6 -3.17 5.24 -5.96
N GLY A 7 -2.22 5.76 -6.68
CA GLY A 7 -1.07 6.38 -6.05
C GLY A 7 0.07 6.66 -7.02
N VAL A 8 1.19 7.02 -6.48
CA VAL A 8 2.45 7.17 -7.18
C VAL A 8 3.54 6.33 -6.52
N ASN A 9 4.51 5.91 -7.30
CA ASN A 9 5.69 5.21 -6.79
C ASN A 9 6.97 5.70 -7.51
N HIS A 10 8.11 5.13 -7.15
CA HIS A 10 9.41 5.46 -7.70
C HIS A 10 9.53 5.24 -9.23
N GLN A 11 8.66 4.43 -9.83
CA GLN A 11 8.64 4.18 -11.28
C GLN A 11 7.77 5.20 -12.02
N THR A 12 6.71 5.71 -11.39
CA THR A 12 5.72 6.56 -12.03
C THR A 12 5.94 8.05 -11.77
N ALA A 13 6.59 8.41 -10.66
CA ALA A 13 6.76 9.80 -10.25
C ALA A 13 8.20 10.12 -9.83
N PRO A 14 8.74 11.26 -10.31
CA PRO A 14 10.03 11.77 -9.86
C PRO A 14 10.02 12.04 -8.35
N LEU A 15 11.20 12.02 -7.73
CA LEU A 15 11.37 12.25 -6.29
C LEU A 15 10.70 13.55 -5.82
N ALA A 16 10.84 14.64 -6.58
CA ALA A 16 10.24 15.95 -6.25
C ALA A 16 8.71 15.94 -6.16
N VAL A 17 8.02 15.04 -6.91
CA VAL A 17 6.57 14.86 -6.80
C VAL A 17 6.24 13.98 -5.60
N ARG A 18 6.99 12.88 -5.39
CA ARG A 18 6.79 11.98 -4.24
C ARG A 18 6.97 12.69 -2.90
N GLU A 19 7.97 13.57 -2.79
CA GLU A 19 8.18 14.41 -1.60
C GLU A 19 6.98 15.27 -1.25
N ARG A 20 6.31 15.83 -2.26
CA ARG A 20 5.17 16.74 -2.07
C ARG A 20 3.89 16.04 -1.64
N ILE A 21 3.74 14.74 -1.97
CA ILE A 21 2.54 13.96 -1.64
C ILE A 21 2.78 12.94 -0.52
N ALA A 22 3.97 12.95 0.08
CA ALA A 22 4.27 12.10 1.23
C ALA A 22 3.44 12.54 2.45
N PHE A 23 2.92 11.57 3.19
CA PHE A 23 2.23 11.80 4.46
C PHE A 23 3.14 11.45 5.62
N ASN A 24 3.32 12.40 6.51
CA ASN A 24 3.94 12.11 7.80
C ASN A 24 2.99 11.28 8.67
N THR A 25 3.54 10.41 9.49
CA THR A 25 2.77 9.49 10.35
C THR A 25 1.76 10.23 11.23
N ASP A 26 2.11 11.43 11.71
CA ASP A 26 1.27 12.21 12.63
C ASP A 26 0.02 12.80 11.96
N VAL A 27 0.07 13.07 10.65
CA VAL A 27 -1.06 13.64 9.90
C VAL A 27 -1.95 12.59 9.25
N LEU A 28 -1.49 11.34 9.12
CA LEU A 28 -2.25 10.26 8.47
C LEU A 28 -3.66 10.06 9.04
N PRO A 29 -3.90 10.02 10.36
CA PRO A 29 -5.25 9.83 10.89
C PRO A 29 -6.21 10.98 10.55
N VAL A 30 -5.69 12.21 10.43
CA VAL A 30 -6.48 13.38 10.06
C VAL A 30 -6.82 13.32 8.57
N ALA A 31 -5.85 13.04 7.71
CA ALA A 31 -6.02 12.91 6.27
C ALA A 31 -7.01 11.78 5.91
N LEU A 32 -6.94 10.65 6.59
CA LEU A 32 -7.85 9.52 6.40
C LEU A 32 -9.30 9.88 6.72
N ARG A 33 -9.53 10.59 7.84
CA ARG A 33 -10.87 11.07 8.22
C ARG A 33 -11.38 12.11 7.22
N ASP A 34 -10.54 13.06 6.83
CA ASP A 34 -10.88 14.08 5.83
C ASP A 34 -11.35 13.43 4.52
N LEU A 35 -10.64 12.40 4.03
CA LEU A 35 -11.04 11.66 2.83
C LEU A 35 -12.41 10.97 2.97
N VAL A 36 -12.68 10.33 4.11
CA VAL A 36 -13.93 9.58 4.31
C VAL A 36 -15.11 10.52 4.61
N ASP A 37 -14.89 11.62 5.30
CA ASP A 37 -15.96 12.53 5.73
C ASP A 37 -16.41 13.46 4.58
N HIS A 38 -15.52 13.82 3.65
CA HIS A 38 -15.80 14.81 2.61
C HIS A 38 -15.98 14.21 1.21
N GLU A 39 -15.59 12.97 0.98
CA GLU A 39 -15.71 12.30 -0.31
C GLU A 39 -16.61 11.05 -0.22
N PRO A 40 -17.17 10.55 -1.34
CA PRO A 40 -18.00 9.35 -1.34
C PRO A 40 -17.15 8.08 -1.16
N VAL A 41 -16.31 8.07 -0.13
CA VAL A 41 -15.40 6.99 0.24
C VAL A 41 -15.90 6.38 1.56
N ARG A 42 -16.11 5.07 1.60
CA ARG A 42 -16.57 4.37 2.81
C ARG A 42 -15.45 3.80 3.65
N GLU A 43 -14.40 3.39 3.00
CA GLU A 43 -13.23 2.79 3.63
C GLU A 43 -11.99 3.37 2.96
N ALA A 44 -10.97 3.71 3.75
CA ALA A 44 -9.71 4.22 3.24
C ALA A 44 -8.52 3.76 4.09
N ALA A 45 -7.40 3.48 3.43
CA ALA A 45 -6.09 3.32 4.02
C ALA A 45 -5.04 3.99 3.13
N ILE A 46 -4.08 4.68 3.73
CA ILE A 46 -2.99 5.36 3.02
C ILE A 46 -1.68 4.70 3.41
N ILE A 47 -0.92 4.27 2.41
CA ILE A 47 0.44 3.76 2.56
C ILE A 47 1.37 4.83 2.03
N SER A 48 2.16 5.45 2.91
CA SER A 48 3.15 6.45 2.54
C SER A 48 4.52 6.03 3.05
N THR A 49 5.47 5.87 2.13
CA THR A 49 6.86 5.46 2.38
C THR A 49 7.82 6.31 1.54
N CYS A 50 9.11 6.10 1.64
CA CYS A 50 10.08 6.77 0.77
C CYS A 50 9.85 6.49 -0.74
N ASN A 51 9.26 5.35 -1.08
CA ASN A 51 9.15 4.89 -2.47
C ASN A 51 7.75 5.01 -3.06
N ARG A 52 6.71 5.23 -2.24
CA ARG A 52 5.32 5.28 -2.70
C ARG A 52 4.39 6.04 -1.77
N THR A 53 3.38 6.65 -2.35
CA THR A 53 2.18 7.09 -1.64
C THR A 53 0.98 6.51 -2.37
N GLU A 54 0.25 5.64 -1.69
CA GLU A 54 -0.88 4.87 -2.23
C GLU A 54 -2.10 5.01 -1.34
N VAL A 55 -3.26 5.15 -1.96
CA VAL A 55 -4.56 5.16 -1.30
C VAL A 55 -5.33 3.93 -1.73
N TYR A 56 -5.71 3.09 -0.78
CA TYR A 56 -6.64 1.98 -0.96
C TYR A 56 -7.99 2.40 -0.42
N CYS A 57 -9.03 2.29 -1.22
CA CYS A 57 -10.36 2.74 -0.81
C CYS A 57 -11.50 1.91 -1.39
N SER A 58 -12.67 2.03 -0.77
CA SER A 58 -13.94 1.52 -1.30
C SER A 58 -14.85 2.70 -1.63
N THR A 59 -15.06 2.96 -2.92
CA THR A 59 -15.78 4.13 -3.40
C THR A 59 -16.61 3.83 -4.66
N PRO A 60 -17.76 4.49 -4.88
CA PRO A 60 -18.45 4.49 -6.16
C PRO A 60 -17.83 5.45 -7.18
N GLU A 61 -17.05 6.47 -6.74
CA GLU A 61 -16.51 7.56 -7.56
C GLU A 61 -15.00 7.73 -7.36
N PRO A 62 -14.17 6.86 -7.96
CA PRO A 62 -12.72 6.91 -7.78
C PRO A 62 -12.07 8.27 -8.14
N SER A 63 -12.61 8.96 -9.14
CA SER A 63 -12.09 10.25 -9.58
C SER A 63 -12.15 11.33 -8.49
N LYS A 64 -13.13 11.27 -7.58
CA LYS A 64 -13.21 12.21 -6.47
C LYS A 64 -12.11 11.97 -5.44
N ALA A 65 -11.84 10.71 -5.11
CA ALA A 65 -10.73 10.35 -4.21
C ALA A 65 -9.37 10.78 -4.79
N ILE A 66 -9.17 10.66 -6.10
CA ILE A 66 -7.95 11.14 -6.78
C ILE A 66 -7.82 12.66 -6.69
N ARG A 67 -8.89 13.41 -6.98
CA ARG A 67 -8.88 14.88 -6.84
C ARG A 67 -8.65 15.33 -5.41
N TRP A 68 -9.22 14.60 -4.44
CA TRP A 68 -8.93 14.85 -3.03
C TRP A 68 -7.42 14.81 -2.74
N LEU A 69 -6.69 13.82 -3.23
CA LEU A 69 -5.24 13.71 -3.01
C LEU A 69 -4.49 14.92 -3.56
N ALA A 70 -4.86 15.39 -4.77
CA ALA A 70 -4.28 16.60 -5.36
C ALA A 70 -4.58 17.84 -4.51
N SER A 71 -5.84 18.02 -4.09
CA SER A 71 -6.30 19.16 -3.30
C SER A 71 -5.66 19.18 -1.91
N TYR A 72 -5.58 18.04 -1.25
CA TYR A 72 -4.99 17.88 0.08
C TYR A 72 -3.53 18.36 0.10
N HIS A 73 -2.76 17.98 -0.91
CA HIS A 73 -1.35 18.40 -1.06
C HIS A 73 -1.15 19.69 -1.86
N LYS A 74 -2.24 20.42 -2.17
CA LYS A 74 -2.20 21.68 -2.95
C LYS A 74 -1.43 21.53 -4.27
N LEU A 75 -1.61 20.41 -4.94
CA LEU A 75 -1.04 20.13 -6.25
C LEU A 75 -2.03 20.49 -7.36
N LYS A 76 -1.51 20.90 -8.51
CA LYS A 76 -2.31 21.00 -9.73
C LYS A 76 -2.69 19.59 -10.18
N GLU A 77 -3.96 19.34 -10.50
CA GLU A 77 -4.45 18.01 -10.94
C GLU A 77 -3.59 17.44 -12.08
N ALA A 78 -3.25 18.25 -13.08
CA ALA A 78 -2.44 17.85 -14.21
C ALA A 78 -1.05 17.28 -13.83
N VAL A 79 -0.45 17.73 -12.72
CA VAL A 79 0.83 17.19 -12.24
C VAL A 79 0.65 15.80 -11.67
N LEU A 80 -0.43 15.59 -10.91
CA LEU A 80 -0.73 14.26 -10.36
C LEU A 80 -1.17 13.30 -11.45
N GLU A 81 -2.03 13.73 -12.38
CA GLU A 81 -2.54 12.93 -13.50
C GLU A 81 -1.41 12.35 -14.38
N SER A 82 -0.31 13.09 -14.54
CA SER A 82 0.82 12.65 -15.36
C SER A 82 1.62 11.50 -14.75
N CYS A 83 1.48 11.21 -13.46
CA CYS A 83 2.29 10.22 -12.76
C CYS A 83 1.49 9.25 -11.87
N ILE A 84 0.17 9.46 -11.71
CA ILE A 84 -0.67 8.60 -10.90
C ILE A 84 -1.04 7.33 -11.67
N TYR A 85 -0.97 6.19 -11.01
CA TYR A 85 -1.59 4.96 -11.50
C TYR A 85 -2.89 4.66 -10.76
N THR A 86 -3.77 3.95 -11.44
CA THR A 86 -5.09 3.58 -10.94
C THR A 86 -5.34 2.09 -11.14
N LEU A 87 -5.82 1.44 -10.10
CA LEU A 87 -5.95 -0.01 -10.03
C LEU A 87 -7.34 -0.38 -9.51
N PRO A 88 -8.26 -0.79 -10.39
CA PRO A 88 -9.60 -1.21 -9.98
C PRO A 88 -9.62 -2.67 -9.53
N ARG A 89 -10.46 -2.98 -8.53
CA ARG A 89 -10.87 -4.34 -8.09
C ARG A 89 -9.69 -5.31 -7.96
N GLU A 90 -9.64 -6.30 -8.84
CA GLU A 90 -8.63 -7.38 -8.86
C GLU A 90 -7.20 -6.82 -8.92
N ARG A 91 -6.97 -5.80 -9.74
CA ARG A 91 -5.65 -5.14 -9.85
C ARG A 91 -5.22 -4.50 -8.54
N ALA A 92 -6.15 -3.93 -7.76
CA ALA A 92 -5.83 -3.37 -6.44
C ALA A 92 -5.41 -4.47 -5.46
N VAL A 93 -6.08 -5.62 -5.50
CA VAL A 93 -5.75 -6.79 -4.68
C VAL A 93 -4.37 -7.35 -5.03
N GLN A 94 -4.14 -7.61 -6.31
CA GLN A 94 -2.86 -8.11 -6.80
C GLN A 94 -1.71 -7.18 -6.42
N HIS A 95 -1.91 -5.88 -6.63
CA HIS A 95 -0.91 -4.87 -6.28
C HIS A 95 -0.61 -4.85 -4.77
N ALA A 96 -1.62 -4.88 -3.90
CA ALA A 96 -1.41 -4.96 -2.46
C ALA A 96 -0.56 -6.17 -2.05
N PHE A 97 -0.82 -7.34 -2.66
CA PHE A 97 -0.07 -8.57 -2.40
C PHE A 97 1.37 -8.47 -2.92
N ARG A 98 1.58 -7.92 -4.12
CA ARG A 98 2.91 -7.70 -4.71
C ARG A 98 3.74 -6.73 -3.86
N VAL A 99 3.15 -5.61 -3.46
CA VAL A 99 3.81 -4.60 -2.61
C VAL A 99 4.23 -5.22 -1.27
N ALA A 100 3.32 -5.88 -0.56
CA ALA A 100 3.61 -6.49 0.74
C ALA A 100 4.65 -7.62 0.66
N SER A 101 4.71 -8.30 -0.49
CA SER A 101 5.70 -9.35 -0.77
C SER A 101 7.06 -8.78 -1.18
N GLY A 102 7.16 -7.46 -1.41
CA GLY A 102 8.38 -6.80 -1.84
C GLY A 102 8.70 -6.99 -3.33
N LEU A 103 7.75 -7.47 -4.15
CA LEU A 103 7.94 -7.64 -5.60
C LEU A 103 7.90 -6.32 -6.36
N ASP A 104 7.20 -5.34 -5.79
CA ASP A 104 7.03 -4.01 -6.37
C ASP A 104 7.84 -2.94 -5.62
N SER A 105 8.78 -3.37 -4.80
CA SER A 105 9.72 -2.49 -4.10
C SER A 105 10.94 -2.19 -4.98
N MET A 106 11.62 -1.06 -4.70
CA MET A 106 12.89 -0.69 -5.33
C MET A 106 13.92 -1.80 -5.20
N VAL A 107 13.92 -2.44 -4.04
CA VAL A 107 14.73 -3.62 -3.72
C VAL A 107 13.81 -4.82 -3.65
N LEU A 108 13.99 -5.77 -4.58
CA LEU A 108 13.19 -6.97 -4.62
C LEU A 108 13.31 -7.76 -3.31
N GLY A 109 12.17 -8.03 -2.65
CA GLY A 109 12.12 -8.79 -1.41
C GLY A 109 12.41 -7.97 -0.15
N GLU A 110 12.42 -6.64 -0.20
CA GLU A 110 12.65 -5.78 0.97
C GLU A 110 11.71 -6.10 2.12
N ALA A 111 12.28 -6.36 3.30
CA ALA A 111 11.48 -6.77 4.46
C ALA A 111 10.66 -5.64 5.06
N GLN A 112 11.12 -4.39 4.91
CA GLN A 112 10.57 -3.21 5.58
C GLN A 112 9.17 -2.86 5.10
N ILE A 113 8.87 -3.01 3.80
CA ILE A 113 7.55 -2.64 3.24
C ILE A 113 6.39 -3.33 3.96
N LEU A 114 6.55 -4.58 4.37
CA LEU A 114 5.50 -5.30 5.12
C LEU A 114 5.25 -4.67 6.50
N GLY A 115 6.30 -4.24 7.18
CA GLY A 115 6.22 -3.51 8.46
C GLY A 115 5.51 -2.17 8.28
N GLN A 116 5.90 -1.40 7.27
CA GLN A 116 5.29 -0.10 6.93
C GLN A 116 3.81 -0.23 6.56
N MET A 117 3.43 -1.23 5.77
CA MET A 117 2.03 -1.50 5.45
C MET A 117 1.21 -1.86 6.70
N LYS A 118 1.75 -2.68 7.61
CA LYS A 118 1.09 -2.98 8.90
C LYS A 118 0.88 -1.72 9.73
N GLN A 119 1.86 -0.82 9.76
CA GLN A 119 1.73 0.44 10.48
C GLN A 119 0.66 1.35 9.85
N ALA A 120 0.63 1.47 8.53
CA ALA A 120 -0.38 2.23 7.79
C ALA A 120 -1.81 1.69 8.07
N VAL A 121 -1.98 0.37 8.09
CA VAL A 121 -3.26 -0.28 8.42
C VAL A 121 -3.68 0.02 9.86
N ARG A 122 -2.76 -0.02 10.83
CA ARG A 122 -3.04 0.37 12.22
C ARG A 122 -3.48 1.84 12.32
N SER A 123 -2.86 2.74 11.55
CA SER A 123 -3.25 4.14 11.51
C SER A 123 -4.67 4.32 10.95
N ALA A 124 -5.04 3.57 9.90
CA ALA A 124 -6.38 3.56 9.35
C ALA A 124 -7.43 2.97 10.32
N GLU A 125 -7.05 1.92 11.05
CA GLU A 125 -7.88 1.31 12.09
C GLU A 125 -8.13 2.28 13.25
N ALA A 126 -7.08 2.94 13.73
CA ALA A 126 -7.17 3.97 14.77
C ALA A 126 -7.97 5.21 14.32
N ALA A 127 -7.92 5.57 13.05
CA ALA A 127 -8.73 6.63 12.46
C ALA A 127 -10.21 6.23 12.26
N GLY A 128 -10.55 4.93 12.37
CA GLY A 128 -11.92 4.43 12.13
C GLY A 128 -12.30 4.37 10.65
N THR A 129 -11.34 4.41 9.73
CA THR A 129 -11.56 4.40 8.28
C THR A 129 -11.37 3.03 7.64
N LEU A 130 -10.93 2.04 8.43
CA LEU A 130 -10.73 0.67 7.97
C LEU A 130 -12.04 -0.14 8.14
N GLY A 131 -12.79 -0.29 7.05
CA GLY A 131 -13.98 -1.11 7.04
C GLY A 131 -13.69 -2.58 6.70
N LEU A 132 -14.75 -3.35 6.48
CA LEU A 132 -14.67 -4.80 6.33
C LEU A 132 -13.87 -5.25 5.09
N ILE A 133 -14.03 -4.53 3.97
CA ILE A 133 -13.37 -4.91 2.70
C ILE A 133 -11.86 -4.71 2.82
N LEU A 134 -11.43 -3.54 3.27
CA LEU A 134 -10.00 -3.25 3.44
C LEU A 134 -9.39 -4.06 4.57
N HIS A 135 -10.11 -4.30 5.67
CA HIS A 135 -9.63 -5.17 6.75
C HIS A 135 -9.34 -6.58 6.21
N LYS A 136 -10.27 -7.17 5.46
CA LYS A 136 -10.08 -8.48 4.83
C LYS A 136 -8.94 -8.47 3.81
N LEU A 137 -8.86 -7.41 2.98
CA LEU A 137 -7.77 -7.24 2.02
C LEU A 137 -6.42 -7.30 2.72
N PHE A 138 -6.20 -6.47 3.73
CA PHE A 138 -4.91 -6.39 4.40
C PHE A 138 -4.57 -7.62 5.23
N GLN A 139 -5.56 -8.26 5.87
CA GLN A 139 -5.34 -9.56 6.51
C GLN A 139 -4.80 -10.59 5.51
N GLN A 140 -5.43 -10.69 4.34
CA GLN A 140 -5.00 -11.64 3.32
C GLN A 140 -3.67 -11.22 2.68
N THR A 141 -3.45 -9.92 2.47
CA THR A 141 -2.17 -9.34 2.04
C THR A 141 -1.02 -9.80 2.93
N PHE A 142 -1.17 -9.70 4.24
CA PHE A 142 -0.14 -10.11 5.19
C PHE A 142 0.08 -11.63 5.22
N SER A 143 -0.98 -12.41 5.03
CA SER A 143 -0.91 -13.87 4.92
C SER A 143 -0.15 -14.30 3.66
N VAL A 144 -0.52 -13.74 2.50
CA VAL A 144 0.15 -14.02 1.21
C VAL A 144 1.62 -13.58 1.26
N ALA A 145 1.92 -12.39 1.78
CA ALA A 145 3.31 -11.93 1.90
C ALA A 145 4.15 -12.85 2.80
N LYS A 146 3.58 -13.39 3.87
CA LYS A 146 4.25 -14.38 4.71
C LYS A 146 4.51 -15.69 3.96
N LEU A 147 3.53 -16.14 3.17
CA LEU A 147 3.64 -17.36 2.36
C LEU A 147 4.74 -17.22 1.30
N VAL A 148 4.74 -16.11 0.55
CA VAL A 148 5.78 -15.79 -0.44
C VAL A 148 7.17 -15.83 0.21
N ARG A 149 7.35 -15.19 1.34
CA ARG A 149 8.65 -15.15 2.04
C ARG A 149 9.11 -16.51 2.57
N SER A 150 8.18 -17.38 2.97
CA SER A 150 8.51 -18.71 3.52
C SER A 150 8.70 -19.77 2.45
N GLN A 151 8.09 -19.62 1.26
CA GLN A 151 8.09 -20.63 0.20
C GLN A 151 8.94 -20.25 -1.01
N THR A 152 9.50 -19.04 -1.04
CA THR A 152 10.35 -18.57 -2.13
C THR A 152 11.63 -17.93 -1.60
N GLU A 153 12.66 -17.85 -2.44
CA GLU A 153 13.93 -17.23 -2.11
C GLU A 153 13.88 -15.68 -2.10
N ILE A 154 12.71 -15.09 -2.33
CA ILE A 154 12.54 -13.62 -2.36
C ILE A 154 12.89 -13.00 -1.00
N GLY A 155 12.59 -13.70 0.11
CA GLY A 155 12.91 -13.21 1.46
C GLY A 155 14.37 -13.40 1.91
N GLY A 156 15.13 -14.27 1.25
CA GLY A 156 16.46 -14.71 1.74
C GLY A 156 17.65 -13.94 1.19
N ALA A 157 17.50 -13.14 0.15
CA ALA A 157 18.60 -12.53 -0.57
C ALA A 157 18.36 -11.05 -0.93
N SER A 158 17.66 -10.28 -0.08
CA SER A 158 17.56 -8.85 -0.32
C SER A 158 18.94 -8.20 -0.14
N VAL A 159 19.55 -7.80 -1.25
CA VAL A 159 20.59 -6.77 -1.18
C VAL A 159 19.86 -5.53 -0.69
N SER A 160 19.91 -5.29 0.61
CA SER A 160 19.22 -4.15 1.20
C SER A 160 19.82 -2.85 0.68
N MET A 161 19.05 -1.76 0.70
CA MET A 161 19.56 -0.40 0.47
C MET A 161 20.79 -0.11 1.34
N ALA A 162 20.80 -0.64 2.56
CA ALA A 162 21.92 -0.54 3.47
C ALA A 162 23.19 -1.25 2.95
N ALA A 163 23.07 -2.43 2.37
CA ALA A 163 24.20 -3.11 1.73
C ALA A 163 24.67 -2.38 0.46
N ALA A 164 23.75 -1.74 -0.28
CA ALA A 164 24.10 -0.89 -1.42
C ALA A 164 24.87 0.37 -0.96
N ALA A 165 24.47 0.97 0.16
CA ALA A 165 25.18 2.10 0.76
C ALA A 165 26.63 1.74 1.13
N VAL A 166 26.86 0.55 1.69
CA VAL A 166 28.20 0.06 1.99
C VAL A 166 29.01 -0.14 0.71
N ARG A 167 28.46 -0.82 -0.31
CA ARG A 167 29.15 -1.00 -1.61
C ARG A 167 29.48 0.31 -2.29
N LEU A 168 28.62 1.31 -2.15
CA LEU A 168 28.91 2.65 -2.68
C LEU A 168 30.09 3.30 -1.93
N ALA A 169 30.13 3.17 -0.61
CA ALA A 169 31.26 3.64 0.19
C ALA A 169 32.57 2.94 -0.20
N GLU A 170 32.57 1.63 -0.47
CA GLU A 170 33.71 0.86 -0.95
C GLU A 170 34.24 1.31 -2.34
N ARG A 171 33.33 1.86 -3.18
CA ARG A 171 33.75 2.42 -4.49
C ARG A 171 34.46 3.78 -4.36
N ILE A 172 34.17 4.55 -3.31
CA ILE A 172 34.67 5.90 -3.11
C ILE A 172 35.89 5.89 -2.20
N PHE A 173 35.90 5.07 -1.17
CA PHE A 173 36.97 4.99 -0.19
C PHE A 173 37.73 3.66 -0.29
N PRO A 174 39.08 3.69 -0.28
CA PRO A 174 39.87 2.46 -0.32
C PRO A 174 39.65 1.52 0.86
N SER A 175 39.29 2.08 2.03
CA SER A 175 38.97 1.32 3.25
C SER A 175 37.94 2.05 4.09
N ILE A 176 36.83 1.39 4.38
CA ILE A 176 35.80 1.93 5.29
C ILE A 176 36.31 1.92 6.74
N ALA A 177 37.22 1.00 7.09
CA ALA A 177 37.75 0.92 8.43
C ALA A 177 38.54 2.19 8.87
N GLU A 178 39.01 2.99 7.92
CA GLU A 178 39.67 4.26 8.19
C GLU A 178 38.72 5.45 8.26
N GLN A 179 37.44 5.26 7.86
CA GLN A 179 36.50 6.35 7.72
C GLN A 179 35.67 6.55 9.00
N LYS A 180 35.19 7.76 9.19
CA LYS A 180 34.24 8.14 10.24
C LYS A 180 32.85 8.23 9.65
N VAL A 181 31.93 7.49 10.23
CA VAL A 181 30.52 7.39 9.75
C VAL A 181 29.60 8.15 10.68
N LEU A 182 28.79 9.04 10.13
CA LEU A 182 27.69 9.75 10.81
C LEU A 182 26.36 9.21 10.31
N LEU A 183 25.49 8.84 11.24
CA LEU A 183 24.14 8.37 10.96
C LEU A 183 23.13 9.32 11.59
N ILE A 184 22.30 9.94 10.74
CA ILE A 184 21.32 10.97 11.12
C ILE A 184 19.92 10.40 11.01
N GLY A 185 19.25 10.28 12.15
CA GLY A 185 17.96 9.61 12.30
C GLY A 185 18.06 8.41 13.25
N ALA A 186 16.90 7.85 13.63
CA ALA A 186 16.81 6.68 14.49
C ALA A 186 15.63 5.77 14.08
N GLY A 187 15.40 5.66 12.77
CA GLY A 187 14.44 4.76 12.17
C GLY A 187 15.08 3.44 11.74
N GLU A 188 14.23 2.49 11.31
CA GLU A 188 14.65 1.15 10.87
C GLU A 188 15.74 1.19 9.78
N MET A 189 15.68 2.17 8.86
CA MET A 189 16.67 2.29 7.78
C MET A 189 18.05 2.64 8.33
N ILE A 190 18.14 3.56 9.29
CA ILE A 190 19.40 3.92 9.96
C ILE A 190 19.93 2.74 10.75
N GLU A 191 19.09 2.00 11.48
CA GLU A 191 19.53 0.80 12.20
C GLU A 191 20.08 -0.28 11.27
N LEU A 192 19.44 -0.46 10.11
CA LEU A 192 19.89 -1.41 9.11
C LEU A 192 21.22 -0.97 8.49
N CYS A 193 21.35 0.30 8.14
CA CYS A 193 22.64 0.86 7.67
C CYS A 193 23.74 0.70 8.73
N ALA A 194 23.44 1.02 9.98
CA ALA A 194 24.37 0.84 11.09
C ALA A 194 24.84 -0.61 11.22
N THR A 195 23.92 -1.57 11.09
CA THR A 195 24.25 -3.00 11.14
C THR A 195 25.23 -3.40 10.03
N HIS A 196 24.99 -2.93 8.79
CA HIS A 196 25.87 -3.24 7.67
C HIS A 196 27.23 -2.52 7.76
N PHE A 197 27.24 -1.24 8.16
CA PHE A 197 28.48 -0.51 8.34
C PHE A 197 29.31 -1.05 9.52
N ALA A 198 28.69 -1.51 10.60
CA ALA A 198 29.38 -2.11 11.74
C ALA A 198 30.20 -3.36 11.35
N THR A 199 29.72 -4.14 10.34
CA THR A 199 30.51 -5.29 9.82
C THR A 199 31.81 -4.87 9.16
N GLN A 200 31.89 -3.64 8.65
CA GLN A 200 33.07 -3.06 8.01
C GLN A 200 34.06 -2.44 9.03
N ARG A 201 33.67 -2.40 10.31
CA ARG A 201 34.48 -1.86 11.42
C ARG A 201 35.05 -0.45 11.14
N PRO A 202 34.21 0.55 10.82
CA PRO A 202 34.66 1.90 10.57
C PRO A 202 35.39 2.47 11.79
N ARG A 203 36.25 3.46 11.57
CA ARG A 203 37.03 4.09 12.63
C ARG A 203 36.18 4.63 13.79
N THR A 204 35.02 5.22 13.45
CA THR A 204 34.00 5.62 14.42
C THR A 204 32.65 5.58 13.75
N MET A 205 31.61 5.23 14.51
CA MET A 205 30.21 5.42 14.16
C MET A 205 29.57 6.38 15.16
N THR A 206 28.91 7.41 14.66
CA THR A 206 28.24 8.39 15.50
C THR A 206 26.79 8.55 15.05
N PHE A 207 25.90 8.59 16.01
CA PHE A 207 24.48 8.72 15.80
C PHE A 207 23.99 10.09 16.25
N THR A 208 23.09 10.68 15.47
CA THR A 208 22.39 11.90 15.85
C THR A 208 20.94 11.82 15.46
N ASN A 209 20.06 12.36 16.31
CA ASN A 209 18.63 12.37 16.06
C ASN A 209 17.98 13.55 16.80
N ARG A 210 16.80 14.00 16.35
CA ARG A 210 16.03 15.04 17.02
C ARG A 210 15.76 14.71 18.51
N THR A 211 15.43 13.45 18.79
CA THR A 211 15.33 12.91 20.14
C THR A 211 16.66 12.28 20.49
N PHE A 212 17.44 12.95 21.33
CA PHE A 212 18.82 12.57 21.66
C PHE A 212 18.93 11.18 22.30
N GLU A 213 17.95 10.80 23.15
CA GLU A 213 17.87 9.50 23.82
C GLU A 213 17.84 8.33 22.82
N ARG A 214 17.16 8.49 21.67
CA ARG A 214 17.17 7.49 20.60
C ARG A 214 18.53 7.35 19.95
N ALA A 215 19.25 8.45 19.75
CA ALA A 215 20.62 8.41 19.24
C ALA A 215 21.56 7.72 20.24
N GLN A 216 21.40 7.96 21.53
CA GLN A 216 22.16 7.28 22.59
C GLN A 216 21.89 5.78 22.66
N GLU A 217 20.66 5.37 22.44
CA GLU A 217 20.27 3.94 22.41
C GLU A 217 21.00 3.20 21.26
N LEU A 218 20.98 3.78 20.05
CA LEU A 218 21.71 3.25 18.91
C LEU A 218 23.22 3.26 19.15
N ALA A 219 23.77 4.35 19.68
CA ALA A 219 25.19 4.45 20.01
C ALA A 219 25.64 3.33 20.96
N ARG A 220 24.85 3.04 22.01
CA ARG A 220 25.13 1.92 22.93
C ARG A 220 25.10 0.56 22.25
N ARG A 221 24.12 0.35 21.38
CA ARG A 221 23.93 -0.93 20.65
C ARG A 221 25.05 -1.22 19.66
N PHE A 222 25.58 -0.19 19.03
CA PHE A 222 26.62 -0.31 18.01
C PHE A 222 28.02 0.13 18.48
N GLU A 223 28.21 0.29 19.80
CA GLU A 223 29.49 0.70 20.42
C GLU A 223 30.06 2.00 19.82
N GLY A 224 29.14 2.93 19.47
CA GLY A 224 29.44 4.20 18.83
C GLY A 224 29.26 5.41 19.74
N GLY A 225 29.38 6.61 19.17
CA GLY A 225 29.11 7.88 19.83
C GLY A 225 27.72 8.40 19.55
N ALA A 226 27.20 9.30 20.41
CA ALA A 226 25.98 10.06 20.16
C ALA A 226 26.28 11.56 20.27
N GLN A 227 25.65 12.37 19.39
CA GLN A 227 25.72 13.83 19.43
C GLN A 227 24.33 14.44 19.23
N ALA A 228 24.10 15.63 19.78
CA ALA A 228 22.82 16.31 19.61
C ALA A 228 22.70 16.85 18.17
N LEU A 229 21.52 16.74 17.58
CA LEU A 229 21.29 17.17 16.19
C LEU A 229 21.48 18.69 16.02
N ASN A 230 21.19 19.48 17.05
CA ASN A 230 21.38 20.93 17.01
C ASN A 230 22.83 21.35 16.85
N ASP A 231 23.79 20.51 17.26
CA ASP A 231 25.22 20.77 17.17
C ASP A 231 25.80 20.24 15.84
N LEU A 232 24.94 19.75 14.91
CA LEU A 232 25.37 19.21 13.62
C LEU A 232 26.35 20.14 12.85
N PRO A 233 26.13 21.46 12.82
CA PRO A 233 27.08 22.37 12.16
C PRO A 233 28.53 22.30 12.68
N ASP A 234 28.72 21.98 13.95
CA ASP A 234 30.01 21.99 14.60
C ASP A 234 30.80 20.69 14.37
N PHE A 235 30.12 19.61 14.08
CA PHE A 235 30.78 18.31 13.96
C PHE A 235 30.69 17.62 12.59
N ILE A 236 29.78 18.01 11.69
CA ILE A 236 29.59 17.33 10.38
C ILE A 236 30.88 17.28 9.57
N ALA A 237 31.72 18.31 9.68
CA ALA A 237 33.01 18.37 9.02
C ALA A 237 33.98 17.25 9.41
N HIS A 238 33.76 16.54 10.49
CA HIS A 238 34.64 15.48 10.98
C HIS A 238 34.39 14.10 10.38
N TYR A 239 33.29 13.94 9.62
CA TYR A 239 32.84 12.64 9.10
C TYR A 239 33.07 12.53 7.60
N ASP A 240 33.41 11.34 7.16
CA ASP A 240 33.75 11.03 5.77
C ASP A 240 32.57 10.43 5.04
N ILE A 241 31.68 9.74 5.78
CA ILE A 241 30.45 9.13 5.28
C ILE A 241 29.30 9.64 6.16
N VAL A 242 28.28 10.22 5.54
CA VAL A 242 27.08 10.73 6.21
C VAL A 242 25.85 10.03 5.62
N LEU A 243 25.06 9.35 6.45
CA LEU A 243 23.78 8.74 6.07
C LEU A 243 22.66 9.48 6.77
N THR A 244 21.62 9.82 6.03
CA THR A 244 20.43 10.49 6.59
C THR A 244 19.17 9.69 6.27
N SER A 245 18.29 9.58 7.24
CA SER A 245 16.94 9.04 7.08
C SER A 245 16.08 9.52 8.24
N THR A 246 15.54 10.75 8.11
CA THR A 246 14.66 11.33 9.12
C THR A 246 13.23 11.51 8.58
N ALA A 247 12.31 11.90 9.44
CA ALA A 247 10.96 12.29 9.06
C ALA A 247 10.81 13.83 9.00
N SER A 248 11.90 14.55 8.74
CA SER A 248 11.86 16.01 8.66
C SER A 248 11.08 16.45 7.42
N PRO A 249 10.15 17.40 7.53
CA PRO A 249 9.47 17.95 6.37
C PRO A 249 10.32 18.92 5.53
N LEU A 250 11.48 19.33 6.07
CA LEU A 250 12.43 20.26 5.44
C LEU A 250 13.83 19.68 5.52
N PRO A 251 14.69 19.98 4.53
CA PRO A 251 16.09 19.61 4.58
C PRO A 251 16.79 20.11 5.85
N ILE A 252 17.58 19.25 6.45
CA ILE A 252 18.37 19.55 7.66
C ILE A 252 19.83 19.87 7.33
N ILE A 253 20.29 19.50 6.12
CA ILE A 253 21.64 19.79 5.63
C ILE A 253 21.53 20.65 4.37
N GLY A 254 21.81 21.94 4.51
CA GLY A 254 21.82 22.90 3.41
C GLY A 254 23.18 23.08 2.78
N LYS A 255 23.21 23.60 1.53
CA LYS A 255 24.43 23.90 0.76
C LYS A 255 25.44 24.74 1.56
N GLY A 256 24.97 25.82 2.21
CA GLY A 256 25.83 26.70 2.99
C GLY A 256 26.50 26.02 4.20
N LEU A 257 25.87 25.01 4.80
CA LEU A 257 26.45 24.19 5.84
C LEU A 257 27.60 23.35 5.27
N MET A 258 27.36 22.70 4.14
CA MET A 258 28.37 21.82 3.51
C MET A 258 29.54 22.61 2.94
N GLU A 259 29.36 23.82 2.41
CA GLU A 259 30.44 24.69 1.99
C GLU A 259 31.42 25.03 3.15
N ARG A 260 30.84 25.35 4.33
CA ARG A 260 31.68 25.57 5.54
C ARG A 260 32.38 24.29 5.98
N ALA A 261 31.65 23.17 5.98
CA ALA A 261 32.23 21.87 6.34
C ALA A 261 33.41 21.48 5.40
N LEU A 262 33.27 21.66 4.09
CA LEU A 262 34.30 21.34 3.10
C LEU A 262 35.56 22.19 3.32
N LYS A 263 35.42 23.49 3.58
CA LYS A 263 36.53 24.36 3.92
C LYS A 263 37.29 23.85 5.18
N ALA A 264 36.54 23.49 6.23
CA ALA A 264 37.10 22.94 7.45
C ALA A 264 37.81 21.59 7.22
N ARG A 265 37.29 20.78 6.30
CA ARG A 265 37.87 19.49 5.87
C ARG A 265 39.07 19.62 4.94
N ARG A 266 39.45 20.82 4.53
CA ARG A 266 40.46 21.06 3.50
C ARG A 266 40.17 20.31 2.21
N HIS A 267 38.91 20.36 1.77
CA HIS A 267 38.41 19.72 0.54
C HIS A 267 38.61 18.20 0.46
N ARG A 268 38.70 17.51 1.61
CA ARG A 268 38.62 16.05 1.60
C ARG A 268 37.21 15.60 1.20
N PRO A 269 37.07 14.60 0.31
CA PRO A 269 35.78 14.16 -0.17
C PRO A 269 34.88 13.67 0.97
N VAL A 270 33.58 13.85 0.80
CA VAL A 270 32.56 13.32 1.69
C VAL A 270 31.48 12.59 0.87
N LEU A 271 31.14 11.37 1.29
CA LEU A 271 30.00 10.63 0.77
C LEU A 271 28.78 10.96 1.61
N MET A 272 27.74 11.42 0.94
CA MET A 272 26.43 11.67 1.56
C MET A 272 25.38 10.77 0.94
N ILE A 273 24.63 10.04 1.75
CA ILE A 273 23.59 9.14 1.32
C ILE A 273 22.28 9.57 2.01
N ASP A 274 21.39 10.14 1.22
CA ASP A 274 20.08 10.61 1.68
C ASP A 274 19.00 9.57 1.36
N LEU A 275 18.55 8.87 2.40
CA LEU A 275 17.51 7.85 2.32
C LEU A 275 16.15 8.38 2.75
N ALA A 276 16.04 9.68 3.06
CA ALA A 276 14.81 10.32 3.50
C ALA A 276 13.91 10.72 2.32
N VAL A 277 12.61 10.66 2.54
CA VAL A 277 11.59 11.27 1.68
C VAL A 277 10.53 11.89 2.60
N PRO A 278 10.40 13.22 2.61
CA PRO A 278 11.19 14.22 1.87
C PRO A 278 12.69 14.18 2.20
N ARG A 279 13.51 14.73 1.30
CA ARG A 279 14.99 14.75 1.46
C ARG A 279 15.43 15.50 2.70
N ASP A 280 16.43 14.94 3.37
CA ASP A 280 17.15 15.60 4.48
C ASP A 280 18.26 16.54 4.00
N VAL A 281 18.73 16.37 2.75
CA VAL A 281 19.82 17.13 2.15
C VAL A 281 19.28 17.96 0.97
N GLU A 282 19.62 19.25 0.93
CA GLU A 282 19.27 20.11 -0.21
C GLU A 282 19.91 19.57 -1.51
N ALA A 283 19.15 19.61 -2.62
CA ALA A 283 19.62 19.11 -3.90
C ALA A 283 20.91 19.83 -4.39
N GLU A 284 21.00 21.12 -4.11
CA GLU A 284 22.11 21.99 -4.49
C GLU A 284 23.44 21.62 -3.80
N VAL A 285 23.41 20.72 -2.81
CA VAL A 285 24.63 20.15 -2.20
C VAL A 285 25.38 19.27 -3.21
N SER A 286 24.68 18.67 -4.17
CA SER A 286 25.30 17.90 -5.26
C SER A 286 26.18 18.73 -6.21
N ASP A 287 26.01 20.07 -6.24
CA ASP A 287 26.84 20.97 -7.03
C ASP A 287 28.27 21.13 -6.48
N LEU A 288 28.52 20.73 -5.23
CA LEU A 288 29.79 20.88 -4.56
C LEU A 288 30.80 19.80 -5.01
N ALA A 289 31.91 20.16 -5.56
CA ALA A 289 32.88 19.28 -6.23
C ALA A 289 33.39 18.11 -5.35
N ASP A 290 33.47 18.34 -4.03
CA ASP A 290 34.02 17.36 -3.09
C ASP A 290 32.93 16.59 -2.33
N VAL A 291 31.63 16.68 -2.76
CA VAL A 291 30.52 15.98 -2.20
C VAL A 291 30.01 14.96 -3.19
N PHE A 292 29.94 13.70 -2.77
CA PHE A 292 29.29 12.62 -3.48
C PHE A 292 27.92 12.40 -2.85
N LEU A 293 26.88 13.09 -3.33
CA LEU A 293 25.50 12.97 -2.84
C LEU A 293 24.74 11.93 -3.65
N TYR A 294 24.18 10.95 -2.97
CA TYR A 294 23.31 9.92 -3.53
C TYR A 294 21.97 9.89 -2.80
N SER A 295 20.90 9.86 -3.57
CA SER A 295 19.53 9.72 -3.08
C SER A 295 19.11 8.26 -2.95
N VAL A 296 17.94 8.04 -2.39
CA VAL A 296 17.29 6.71 -2.35
C VAL A 296 17.10 6.12 -3.75
N ASP A 297 16.86 6.95 -4.77
CA ASP A 297 16.67 6.52 -6.17
C ASP A 297 18.00 6.06 -6.80
N ASP A 298 19.10 6.75 -6.53
CA ASP A 298 20.41 6.38 -7.02
C ASP A 298 20.84 5.01 -6.47
N LEU A 299 20.61 4.77 -5.19
CA LEU A 299 20.87 3.47 -4.57
C LEU A 299 19.98 2.37 -5.15
N GLY A 300 18.72 2.69 -5.47
CA GLY A 300 17.80 1.77 -6.14
C GLY A 300 18.37 1.23 -7.45
N THR A 301 18.99 2.10 -8.25
CA THR A 301 19.63 1.73 -9.52
C THR A 301 20.79 0.75 -9.31
N ILE A 302 21.64 1.00 -8.31
CA ILE A 302 22.78 0.12 -7.96
C ILE A 302 22.29 -1.28 -7.51
N VAL A 303 21.16 -1.35 -6.86
CA VAL A 303 20.58 -2.63 -6.41
C VAL A 303 19.99 -3.42 -7.57
N GLN A 304 19.43 -2.76 -8.58
CA GLN A 304 18.82 -3.43 -9.74
C GLN A 304 19.84 -4.17 -10.62
N GLU A 305 21.09 -3.77 -10.65
CA GLU A 305 22.17 -4.43 -11.40
C GLU A 305 22.39 -5.92 -10.99
N GLY A 306 21.90 -6.34 -9.82
CA GLY A 306 21.96 -7.73 -9.33
C GLY A 306 20.69 -8.57 -9.57
N ARG A 307 19.75 -8.13 -10.41
CA ARG A 307 18.38 -8.67 -10.53
C ARG A 307 18.25 -9.98 -11.32
N ASP A 308 19.15 -10.26 -12.25
CA ASP A 308 19.01 -11.34 -13.23
C ASP A 308 19.03 -12.77 -12.65
N GLN A 309 19.56 -12.96 -11.43
CA GLN A 309 19.62 -14.26 -10.78
C GLN A 309 18.31 -14.69 -10.07
N ARG A 310 17.26 -13.83 -10.06
CA ARG A 310 16.06 -14.03 -9.25
C ARG A 310 14.76 -14.31 -10.01
N LEU A 311 14.81 -14.42 -11.34
CA LEU A 311 13.61 -14.60 -12.16
C LEU A 311 12.78 -15.84 -11.80
N GLY A 312 13.44 -16.95 -11.37
CA GLY A 312 12.75 -18.15 -10.94
C GLY A 312 11.98 -17.98 -9.61
N ALA A 313 12.51 -17.18 -8.68
CA ALA A 313 11.85 -16.89 -7.40
C ALA A 313 10.63 -15.97 -7.58
N VAL A 314 10.69 -15.03 -8.52
CA VAL A 314 9.58 -14.14 -8.87
C VAL A 314 8.40 -14.94 -9.43
N SER A 315 8.63 -15.88 -10.35
CA SER A 315 7.57 -16.69 -10.94
C SER A 315 6.81 -17.52 -9.89
N LYS A 316 7.52 -18.12 -8.92
CA LYS A 316 6.87 -18.85 -7.81
C LYS A 316 6.05 -17.91 -6.92
N ALA A 317 6.55 -16.73 -6.65
CA ALA A 317 5.84 -15.74 -5.85
C ALA A 317 4.56 -15.24 -6.55
N GLU A 318 4.62 -14.98 -7.86
CA GLU A 318 3.44 -14.58 -8.64
C GLU A 318 2.36 -15.68 -8.59
N ALA A 319 2.72 -16.95 -8.72
CA ALA A 319 1.74 -18.04 -8.60
C ALA A 319 1.01 -18.06 -7.24
N ILE A 320 1.74 -17.78 -6.13
CA ILE A 320 1.14 -17.68 -4.79
C ILE A 320 0.21 -16.45 -4.72
N ILE A 321 0.62 -15.34 -5.30
CA ILE A 321 -0.17 -14.11 -5.34
C ILE A 321 -1.45 -14.32 -6.13
N ASP A 322 -1.38 -14.90 -7.32
CA ASP A 322 -2.55 -15.14 -8.19
C ASP A 322 -3.57 -16.07 -7.53
N ALA A 323 -3.12 -17.12 -6.81
CA ALA A 323 -4.01 -17.94 -6.00
C ALA A 323 -4.70 -17.11 -4.90
N GLY A 324 -3.95 -16.28 -4.18
CA GLY A 324 -4.51 -15.39 -3.16
C GLY A 324 -5.51 -14.37 -3.73
N VAL A 325 -5.24 -13.82 -4.92
CA VAL A 325 -6.14 -12.91 -5.63
C VAL A 325 -7.46 -13.62 -5.95
N THR A 326 -7.38 -14.82 -6.51
CA THR A 326 -8.56 -15.65 -6.83
C THR A 326 -9.43 -15.86 -5.60
N ASP A 327 -8.85 -16.26 -4.48
CA ASP A 327 -9.56 -16.48 -3.21
C ASP A 327 -10.24 -15.21 -2.69
N PHE A 328 -9.54 -14.07 -2.74
CA PHE A 328 -10.09 -12.79 -2.31
C PHE A 328 -11.25 -12.36 -3.21
N MET A 329 -11.10 -12.47 -4.53
CA MET A 329 -12.14 -12.07 -5.49
C MET A 329 -13.39 -12.96 -5.38
N GLN A 330 -13.24 -14.24 -5.08
CA GLN A 330 -14.36 -15.13 -4.80
C GLN A 330 -15.11 -14.70 -3.52
N TRP A 331 -14.37 -14.38 -2.45
CA TRP A 331 -14.96 -13.86 -1.22
C TRP A 331 -15.69 -12.53 -1.46
N LEU A 332 -15.10 -11.61 -2.21
CA LEU A 332 -15.68 -10.30 -2.54
C LEU A 332 -16.97 -10.47 -3.34
N GLY A 333 -16.97 -11.33 -4.37
CA GLY A 333 -18.15 -11.63 -5.20
C GLY A 333 -19.31 -12.23 -4.40
N THR A 334 -19.00 -13.16 -3.48
CA THR A 334 -20.02 -13.72 -2.57
C THR A 334 -20.65 -12.62 -1.71
N ARG A 335 -19.84 -11.67 -1.23
CA ARG A 335 -20.32 -10.58 -0.40
C ARG A 335 -21.15 -9.54 -1.17
N GLU A 336 -20.76 -9.23 -2.39
CA GLU A 336 -21.50 -8.34 -3.28
C GLU A 336 -22.89 -8.89 -3.59
N ALA A 337 -23.10 -10.20 -3.57
CA ALA A 337 -24.37 -10.84 -3.77
C ALA A 337 -25.32 -10.75 -2.56
N VAL A 338 -24.80 -10.54 -1.34
CA VAL A 338 -25.63 -10.54 -0.10
C VAL A 338 -26.80 -9.55 -0.13
N PRO A 339 -26.64 -8.28 -0.57
CA PRO A 339 -27.77 -7.35 -0.64
C PRO A 339 -28.88 -7.84 -1.59
N MET A 340 -28.50 -8.40 -2.73
CA MET A 340 -29.45 -8.95 -3.70
C MET A 340 -30.17 -10.18 -3.13
N ILE A 341 -29.44 -11.07 -2.44
CA ILE A 341 -30.07 -12.24 -1.77
C ILE A 341 -31.05 -11.78 -0.71
N ARG A 342 -30.73 -10.76 0.08
CA ARG A 342 -31.67 -10.18 1.06
C ARG A 342 -32.89 -9.59 0.38
N ALA A 343 -32.71 -8.74 -0.63
CA ALA A 343 -33.77 -8.12 -1.37
C ALA A 343 -34.73 -9.16 -1.99
N LEU A 344 -34.18 -10.25 -2.54
CA LEU A 344 -34.96 -11.36 -3.10
C LEU A 344 -35.79 -12.06 -2.01
N ARG A 345 -35.17 -12.35 -0.86
CA ARG A 345 -35.90 -12.99 0.28
C ARG A 345 -36.97 -12.08 0.84
N ASP A 346 -36.70 -10.80 1.00
CA ASP A 346 -37.66 -9.82 1.49
C ASP A 346 -38.86 -9.68 0.53
N GLN A 347 -38.60 -9.72 -0.78
CA GLN A 347 -39.66 -9.69 -1.79
C GLN A 347 -40.52 -10.97 -1.74
N ALA A 348 -39.89 -12.13 -1.63
CA ALA A 348 -40.63 -13.41 -1.50
C ALA A 348 -41.49 -13.43 -0.22
N GLU A 349 -40.94 -12.92 0.90
CA GLU A 349 -41.70 -12.85 2.16
C GLU A 349 -42.85 -11.85 2.10
N ARG A 350 -42.71 -10.70 1.44
CA ARG A 350 -43.82 -9.77 1.18
C ARG A 350 -44.92 -10.43 0.37
N ASN A 351 -44.56 -11.14 -0.69
CA ASN A 351 -45.53 -11.88 -1.52
C ASN A 351 -46.26 -12.96 -0.71
N ARG A 352 -45.55 -13.74 0.09
CA ARG A 352 -46.10 -14.75 0.98
C ARG A 352 -47.12 -14.17 1.94
N ARG A 353 -46.76 -13.11 2.69
CA ARG A 353 -47.64 -12.46 3.66
C ARG A 353 -48.93 -11.97 2.99
N HIS A 354 -48.81 -11.29 1.87
CA HIS A 354 -49.94 -10.75 1.13
C HIS A 354 -50.95 -11.87 0.72
N GLU A 355 -50.43 -13.00 0.19
CA GLU A 355 -51.30 -14.10 -0.22
C GLU A 355 -51.93 -14.84 0.98
N VAL A 356 -51.19 -15.00 2.08
CA VAL A 356 -51.74 -15.59 3.32
C VAL A 356 -52.84 -14.70 3.90
N GLU A 357 -52.65 -13.39 3.97
CA GLU A 357 -53.69 -12.46 4.43
C GLU A 357 -54.93 -12.50 3.54
N ARG A 358 -54.77 -12.64 2.24
CA ARG A 358 -55.86 -12.80 1.27
C ARG A 358 -56.59 -14.12 1.49
N ALA A 359 -55.88 -15.21 1.69
CA ALA A 359 -56.42 -16.52 1.97
C ALA A 359 -57.22 -16.52 3.30
N LEU A 360 -56.69 -15.94 4.36
CA LEU A 360 -57.37 -15.80 5.65
C LEU A 360 -58.68 -15.00 5.55
N ARG A 361 -58.69 -13.91 4.77
CA ARG A 361 -59.92 -13.13 4.52
C ARG A 361 -61.00 -13.97 3.85
N ARG A 362 -60.66 -14.81 2.86
CA ARG A 362 -61.60 -15.69 2.15
C ARG A 362 -62.12 -16.80 3.05
N LEU A 363 -61.26 -17.39 3.89
CA LEU A 363 -61.71 -18.37 4.89
C LEU A 363 -62.74 -17.75 5.86
N ASN A 364 -62.44 -16.50 6.31
CA ASN A 364 -63.42 -15.80 7.19
C ASN A 364 -64.71 -15.41 6.51
N GLN A 365 -64.74 -15.39 5.16
CA GLN A 365 -65.95 -15.19 4.35
C GLN A 365 -66.77 -16.50 4.11
N GLY A 366 -66.28 -17.62 4.66
CA GLY A 366 -66.98 -18.91 4.57
C GLY A 366 -66.60 -19.72 3.33
N GLU A 367 -65.57 -19.38 2.58
CA GLU A 367 -65.14 -20.18 1.43
C GLU A 367 -64.58 -21.53 1.89
N ALA A 368 -64.73 -22.57 1.08
CA ALA A 368 -64.18 -23.89 1.39
C ALA A 368 -62.62 -23.86 1.53
N ALA A 369 -62.15 -24.43 2.61
CA ALA A 369 -60.71 -24.42 2.90
C ALA A 369 -59.87 -25.06 1.78
N ALA A 370 -60.36 -26.10 1.12
CA ALA A 370 -59.71 -26.76 0.00
C ALA A 370 -59.46 -25.79 -1.18
N ASP A 371 -60.48 -25.01 -1.55
CA ASP A 371 -60.42 -24.05 -2.65
C ASP A 371 -59.48 -22.87 -2.33
N VAL A 372 -59.52 -22.41 -1.06
CA VAL A 372 -58.66 -21.34 -0.58
C VAL A 372 -57.17 -21.77 -0.59
N LEU A 373 -56.88 -23.02 -0.17
CA LEU A 373 -55.52 -23.56 -0.18
C LEU A 373 -55.00 -23.77 -1.60
N GLU A 374 -55.84 -24.31 -2.50
CA GLU A 374 -55.44 -24.46 -3.91
C GLU A 374 -55.14 -23.11 -4.56
N GLN A 375 -55.97 -22.11 -4.33
CA GLN A 375 -55.76 -20.79 -4.87
C GLN A 375 -54.53 -20.08 -4.25
N LEU A 376 -54.26 -20.24 -2.94
CA LEU A 376 -53.10 -19.75 -2.27
C LEU A 376 -51.83 -20.33 -2.90
N SER A 377 -51.79 -21.65 -3.05
CA SER A 377 -50.70 -22.38 -3.67
C SER A 377 -50.45 -21.90 -5.10
N ARG A 378 -51.49 -21.83 -5.94
CA ARG A 378 -51.40 -21.34 -7.32
C ARG A 378 -50.93 -19.88 -7.39
N SER A 379 -51.44 -19.00 -6.52
CA SER A 379 -51.05 -17.58 -6.50
C SER A 379 -49.58 -17.39 -6.10
N LEU A 380 -49.11 -18.14 -5.11
CA LEU A 380 -47.69 -18.11 -4.71
C LEU A 380 -46.78 -18.63 -5.81
N THR A 381 -47.15 -19.77 -6.43
CA THR A 381 -46.36 -20.34 -7.55
C THR A 381 -46.31 -19.36 -8.71
N ASN A 382 -47.42 -18.75 -9.10
CA ASN A 382 -47.44 -17.76 -10.17
C ASN A 382 -46.60 -16.52 -9.84
N LYS A 383 -46.66 -16.00 -8.60
CA LYS A 383 -45.83 -14.85 -8.19
C LYS A 383 -44.32 -15.14 -8.17
N LEU A 384 -43.93 -16.38 -7.89
CA LEU A 384 -42.54 -16.80 -7.94
C LEU A 384 -42.03 -17.01 -9.37
N LEU A 385 -42.90 -17.54 -10.25
CA LEU A 385 -42.52 -17.85 -11.65
C LEU A 385 -42.70 -16.67 -12.61
N HIS A 386 -43.56 -15.70 -12.28
CA HIS A 386 -43.81 -14.55 -13.16
C HIS A 386 -42.54 -13.74 -13.51
N PRO A 387 -41.66 -13.33 -12.56
CA PRO A 387 -40.49 -12.56 -12.91
C PRO A 387 -39.53 -13.26 -13.88
N PRO A 388 -39.12 -14.54 -13.66
CA PRO A 388 -38.24 -15.23 -14.60
C PRO A 388 -38.89 -15.51 -15.95
N THR A 389 -40.19 -15.84 -16.00
CA THR A 389 -40.89 -16.05 -17.29
C THR A 389 -41.06 -14.74 -18.05
N HIS A 390 -41.38 -13.65 -17.38
CA HIS A 390 -41.47 -12.32 -17.97
C HIS A 390 -40.10 -11.90 -18.55
N ALA A 391 -39.01 -12.11 -17.79
CA ALA A 391 -37.67 -11.82 -18.27
C ALA A 391 -37.31 -12.59 -19.52
N LEU A 392 -37.63 -13.88 -19.61
CA LEU A 392 -37.46 -14.70 -20.82
C LEU A 392 -38.20 -14.18 -22.05
N HIS A 393 -39.48 -13.75 -21.84
CA HIS A 393 -40.29 -13.23 -22.94
C HIS A 393 -39.79 -11.91 -23.51
N HIS A 394 -39.17 -11.06 -22.66
CA HIS A 394 -38.74 -9.72 -23.04
C HIS A 394 -37.23 -9.59 -23.27
N ALA A 395 -36.45 -10.68 -23.10
CA ALA A 395 -35.02 -10.69 -23.35
C ALA A 395 -34.71 -10.48 -24.83
N GLN A 396 -33.72 -9.65 -25.13
CA GLN A 396 -33.15 -9.54 -26.46
C GLN A 396 -32.50 -10.87 -26.85
N GLU A 397 -32.31 -11.12 -28.13
CA GLU A 397 -31.83 -12.41 -28.65
C GLU A 397 -30.45 -12.79 -28.09
N SER A 398 -29.55 -11.80 -27.93
CA SER A 398 -28.22 -11.94 -27.32
C SER A 398 -28.24 -12.39 -25.86
N ASP A 399 -29.24 -11.98 -25.08
CA ASP A 399 -29.32 -12.20 -23.65
C ASP A 399 -30.15 -13.42 -23.28
N ARG A 400 -31.04 -13.83 -24.21
CA ARG A 400 -32.00 -14.94 -24.01
C ARG A 400 -31.28 -16.25 -23.73
N GLU A 401 -30.26 -16.58 -24.47
CA GLU A 401 -29.49 -17.83 -24.31
C GLU A 401 -28.80 -17.89 -22.93
N GLN A 402 -28.23 -16.79 -22.48
CA GLN A 402 -27.61 -16.71 -21.15
C GLN A 402 -28.65 -16.85 -20.04
N LEU A 403 -29.84 -16.23 -20.22
CA LEU A 403 -30.91 -16.29 -19.26
C LEU A 403 -31.50 -17.70 -19.19
N VAL A 404 -31.69 -18.41 -20.31
CA VAL A 404 -32.11 -19.82 -20.37
C VAL A 404 -31.14 -20.68 -19.55
N LYS A 405 -29.83 -20.63 -19.84
CA LYS A 405 -28.81 -21.41 -19.12
C LYS A 405 -28.80 -21.11 -17.61
N LEU A 406 -29.03 -19.85 -17.23
CA LEU A 406 -29.11 -19.45 -15.81
C LEU A 406 -30.35 -20.08 -15.15
N LEU A 407 -31.53 -19.99 -15.77
CA LEU A 407 -32.79 -20.55 -15.24
C LEU A 407 -32.75 -22.07 -15.18
N GLU A 408 -32.19 -22.76 -16.17
CA GLU A 408 -31.98 -24.20 -16.14
C GLU A 408 -31.16 -24.62 -14.90
N ARG A 409 -30.11 -23.89 -14.58
CA ARG A 409 -29.27 -24.13 -13.39
C ARG A 409 -30.00 -23.80 -12.09
N MET A 410 -30.78 -22.71 -12.04
CA MET A 410 -31.49 -22.27 -10.84
C MET A 410 -32.63 -23.18 -10.48
N TYR A 411 -33.38 -23.66 -11.47
CA TYR A 411 -34.57 -24.49 -11.27
C TYR A 411 -34.34 -25.99 -11.50
N LEU A 412 -33.08 -26.39 -11.75
CA LEU A 412 -32.65 -27.76 -12.05
C LEU A 412 -33.49 -28.39 -13.20
N ILE A 413 -33.86 -27.55 -14.18
CA ILE A 413 -34.56 -27.98 -15.38
C ILE A 413 -33.51 -28.56 -16.33
N ARG A 414 -33.64 -29.84 -16.70
CA ARG A 414 -32.85 -30.40 -17.80
C ARG A 414 -33.51 -29.98 -19.11
N GLY A 415 -32.76 -29.26 -19.96
CA GLY A 415 -33.22 -29.00 -21.32
C GLY A 415 -33.62 -30.31 -21.97
N ARG A 416 -34.80 -30.35 -22.58
CA ARG A 416 -35.13 -31.46 -23.47
C ARG A 416 -34.22 -31.29 -24.71
N GLU A 417 -33.37 -32.26 -24.97
CA GLU A 417 -32.70 -32.46 -26.25
C GLU A 417 -33.68 -32.55 -27.39
#